data_c431e98711ce0dd995c2cc39810fac72
#
_entry.id   c431e98711ce0dd995c2cc39810fac72
#
_cell.length_a   1.000
_cell.length_b   1.000
_cell.length_c   1.000
_cell.angle_alpha   90.00
_cell.angle_beta   90.00
_cell.angle_gamma   90.00
#
_symmetry.space_group_name_H-M   'P 1'
#
loop_
_entity.id
_entity.type
_entity.pdbx_description
1 polymer ?
#
loop_
_entity_poly.entity_id
_entity_poly.type
_entity_poly.pdbx_seq_one_letter_code
_entity_poly.pdbx_strand_id
1 'polypeptide(L)'
;MDIAQWPTNRLLNTAARLSSNLENERLRRLGTTHAGLLTLRILGRTSPVTQVELARELRVQAQTIGKLLERLEVRGLIHRTRSDDDRRVFFVHLTPAGEAILQQAQAMEDEQSSDGSHAVLREELIAHIRDLGGFPKAADRRPELRMVQAEDELAGQDLTAG
;
A
#
# COMPACT_ATOMS: atom_id res chain seq x y z
N MET A 1 13.51 5.54 29.55
CA MET A 1 12.81 4.25 29.39
C MET A 1 13.69 3.37 28.52
N ASP A 2 14.29 2.33 29.09
CA ASP A 2 15.27 1.49 28.39
C ASP A 2 14.55 0.47 27.49
N ILE A 3 14.70 0.62 26.17
CA ILE A 3 14.09 -0.28 25.17
C ILE A 3 14.69 -1.69 25.21
N ALA A 4 15.90 -1.86 25.77
CA ALA A 4 16.56 -3.15 25.86
C ALA A 4 15.80 -4.16 26.75
N GLN A 5 14.93 -3.66 27.63
CA GLN A 5 14.12 -4.50 28.51
C GLN A 5 12.71 -4.80 27.97
N TRP A 6 12.40 -4.37 26.74
CA TRP A 6 11.09 -4.61 26.20
C TRP A 6 10.93 -6.06 25.72
N PRO A 7 9.74 -6.67 25.89
CA PRO A 7 9.44 -7.95 25.31
C PRO A 7 9.54 -7.91 23.78
N THR A 8 9.95 -9.01 23.16
CA THR A 8 10.18 -9.13 21.71
C THR A 8 8.97 -8.69 20.88
N ASN A 9 7.74 -9.08 21.28
CA ASN A 9 6.52 -8.68 20.59
C ASN A 9 6.31 -7.16 20.59
N ARG A 10 6.68 -6.47 21.68
CA ARG A 10 6.59 -5.00 21.75
C ARG A 10 7.63 -4.35 20.85
N LEU A 11 8.84 -4.89 20.78
CA LEU A 11 9.89 -4.42 19.88
C LEU A 11 9.46 -4.57 18.42
N LEU A 12 8.94 -5.75 18.04
CA LEU A 12 8.43 -6.02 16.69
C LEU A 12 7.31 -5.06 16.28
N ASN A 13 6.31 -4.90 17.14
CA ASN A 13 5.19 -3.99 16.84
C ASN A 13 5.64 -2.54 16.72
N THR A 14 6.60 -2.11 17.58
CA THR A 14 7.12 -0.76 17.52
C THR A 14 7.97 -0.55 16.26
N ALA A 15 8.85 -1.51 15.92
CA ALA A 15 9.66 -1.45 14.72
C ALA A 15 8.78 -1.42 13.46
N ALA A 16 7.77 -2.30 13.38
CA ALA A 16 6.83 -2.33 12.25
C ALA A 16 6.11 -0.99 12.07
N ARG A 17 5.61 -0.39 13.15
CA ARG A 17 4.95 0.92 13.10
C ARG A 17 5.89 2.04 12.65
N LEU A 18 7.12 2.08 13.18
CA LEU A 18 8.11 3.08 12.79
C LEU A 18 8.52 2.92 11.32
N SER A 19 8.73 1.69 10.86
CA SER A 19 9.05 1.40 9.46
C SER A 19 7.91 1.82 8.53
N SER A 20 6.66 1.50 8.88
CA SER A 20 5.47 1.91 8.10
C SER A 20 5.34 3.44 8.04
N ASN A 21 5.61 4.15 9.14
CA ASN A 21 5.56 5.62 9.13
C ASN A 21 6.65 6.22 8.21
N LEU A 22 7.87 5.67 8.24
CA LEU A 22 8.95 6.10 7.35
C LEU A 22 8.62 5.83 5.88
N GLU A 23 8.05 4.68 5.58
CA GLU A 23 7.60 4.32 4.23
C GLU A 23 6.50 5.27 3.75
N ASN A 24 5.48 5.51 4.56
CA ASN A 24 4.40 6.44 4.23
C ASN A 24 4.94 7.87 3.99
N GLU A 25 5.89 8.34 4.78
CA GLU A 25 6.52 9.65 4.57
C GLU A 25 7.26 9.72 3.23
N ARG A 26 7.95 8.65 2.84
CA ARG A 26 8.62 8.56 1.53
C ARG A 26 7.62 8.54 0.38
N LEU A 27 6.55 7.73 0.51
CA LEU A 27 5.49 7.64 -0.50
C LEU A 27 4.73 8.97 -0.66
N ARG A 28 4.53 9.74 0.42
CA ARG A 28 3.96 11.09 0.35
C ARG A 28 4.80 12.03 -0.52
N ARG A 29 6.13 11.93 -0.45
CA ARG A 29 7.02 12.72 -1.32
C ARG A 29 6.86 12.34 -2.79
N LEU A 30 6.55 11.07 -3.07
CA LEU A 30 6.19 10.61 -4.42
C LEU A 30 4.72 10.95 -4.78
N GLY A 31 3.99 11.59 -3.88
CA GLY A 31 2.59 11.94 -4.13
C GLY A 31 1.63 10.75 -4.08
N THR A 32 1.97 9.66 -3.39
CA THR A 32 1.11 8.50 -3.26
C THR A 32 1.07 8.00 -1.81
N THR A 33 0.23 7.00 -1.54
CA THR A 33 0.15 6.26 -0.28
C THR A 33 0.49 4.80 -0.54
N HIS A 34 0.64 4.01 0.52
CA HIS A 34 0.85 2.55 0.38
C HIS A 34 -0.28 1.89 -0.43
N ALA A 35 -1.55 2.22 -0.14
CA ALA A 35 -2.69 1.73 -0.90
C ALA A 35 -2.66 2.20 -2.37
N GLY A 36 -2.26 3.45 -2.62
CA GLY A 36 -2.05 3.98 -3.97
C GLY A 36 -0.97 3.22 -4.72
N LEU A 37 0.17 2.97 -4.09
CA LEU A 37 1.27 2.21 -4.70
C LEU A 37 0.85 0.77 -5.03
N LEU A 38 0.13 0.09 -4.12
CA LEU A 38 -0.40 -1.26 -4.40
C LEU A 38 -1.36 -1.26 -5.60
N THR A 39 -2.23 -0.25 -5.70
CA THR A 39 -3.12 -0.08 -6.86
C THR A 39 -2.33 0.10 -8.16
N LEU A 40 -1.32 0.98 -8.16
CA LEU A 40 -0.46 1.20 -9.32
C LEU A 40 0.30 -0.08 -9.72
N ARG A 41 0.76 -0.89 -8.75
CA ARG A 41 1.42 -2.17 -9.01
C ARG A 41 0.51 -3.20 -9.68
N ILE A 42 -0.76 -3.28 -9.27
CA ILE A 42 -1.73 -4.14 -9.94
C ILE A 42 -1.93 -3.66 -11.38
N LEU A 43 -2.13 -2.36 -11.57
CA LEU A 43 -2.28 -1.77 -12.90
C LEU A 43 -1.05 -1.95 -13.78
N GLY A 44 0.15 -1.86 -13.22
CA GLY A 44 1.40 -2.11 -13.97
C GLY A 44 1.54 -3.54 -14.50
N ARG A 45 0.82 -4.50 -13.92
CA ARG A 45 0.83 -5.92 -14.36
C ARG A 45 -0.28 -6.23 -15.37
N THR A 46 -1.45 -5.64 -15.20
CA THR A 46 -2.70 -6.08 -15.85
C THR A 46 -3.60 -4.93 -16.32
N SER A 47 -3.03 -3.74 -16.61
CA SER A 47 -3.83 -2.61 -17.12
C SER A 47 -4.35 -2.89 -18.55
N PRO A 48 -5.63 -2.60 -18.85
CA PRO A 48 -6.64 -2.03 -17.97
C PRO A 48 -7.30 -3.06 -17.05
N VAL A 49 -7.77 -2.61 -15.88
CA VAL A 49 -8.48 -3.45 -14.88
C VAL A 49 -9.77 -2.73 -14.47
N THR A 50 -10.83 -3.48 -14.21
CA THR A 50 -12.07 -2.86 -13.73
C THR A 50 -11.95 -2.45 -12.27
N GLN A 51 -12.70 -1.41 -11.88
CA GLN A 51 -12.75 -0.95 -10.48
C GLN A 51 -13.17 -2.08 -9.52
N VAL A 52 -14.06 -2.97 -9.95
CA VAL A 52 -14.52 -4.12 -9.15
C VAL A 52 -13.40 -5.13 -8.94
N GLU A 53 -12.61 -5.42 -9.98
CA GLU A 53 -11.45 -6.31 -9.87
C GLU A 53 -10.39 -5.73 -8.93
N LEU A 54 -10.10 -4.43 -9.03
CA LEU A 54 -9.20 -3.75 -8.11
C LEU A 54 -9.68 -3.83 -6.66
N ALA A 55 -10.97 -3.60 -6.41
CA ALA A 55 -11.54 -3.72 -5.07
C ALA A 55 -11.38 -5.13 -4.51
N ARG A 56 -11.59 -6.15 -5.35
CA ARG A 56 -11.42 -7.56 -4.99
C ARG A 56 -9.95 -7.92 -4.73
N GLU A 57 -9.04 -7.48 -5.60
CA GLU A 57 -7.61 -7.73 -5.48
C GLU A 57 -7.03 -7.10 -4.19
N LEU A 58 -7.40 -5.85 -3.94
CA LEU A 58 -6.99 -5.10 -2.75
C LEU A 58 -7.80 -5.47 -1.49
N ARG A 59 -8.86 -6.28 -1.65
CA ARG A 59 -9.77 -6.70 -0.56
C ARG A 59 -10.40 -5.54 0.20
N VAL A 60 -10.75 -4.50 -0.52
CA VAL A 60 -11.43 -3.31 0.02
C VAL A 60 -12.86 -3.21 -0.48
N GLN A 61 -13.68 -2.42 0.19
CA GLN A 61 -15.03 -2.13 -0.26
C GLN A 61 -15.04 -1.25 -1.52
N ALA A 62 -16.10 -1.35 -2.32
CA ALA A 62 -16.26 -0.56 -3.55
C ALA A 62 -16.19 0.96 -3.30
N GLN A 63 -16.68 1.43 -2.17
CA GLN A 63 -16.62 2.84 -1.80
C GLN A 63 -15.18 3.29 -1.50
N THR A 64 -14.40 2.47 -0.78
CA THR A 64 -13.00 2.76 -0.45
C THR A 64 -12.15 2.84 -1.71
N ILE A 65 -12.28 1.86 -2.63
CA ILE A 65 -11.54 1.88 -3.88
C ILE A 65 -11.95 3.07 -4.76
N GLY A 66 -13.23 3.45 -4.76
CA GLY A 66 -13.72 4.61 -5.50
C GLY A 66 -13.00 5.90 -5.10
N LYS A 67 -12.94 6.20 -3.81
CA LYS A 67 -12.22 7.37 -3.27
C LYS A 67 -10.71 7.32 -3.56
N LEU A 68 -10.10 6.14 -3.47
CA LEU A 68 -8.68 5.96 -3.78
C LEU A 68 -8.38 6.26 -5.25
N LEU A 69 -9.17 5.70 -6.16
CA LEU A 69 -9.03 5.92 -7.60
C LEU A 69 -9.27 7.38 -7.98
N GLU A 70 -10.23 8.06 -7.36
CA GLU A 70 -10.46 9.49 -7.56
C GLU A 70 -9.21 10.32 -7.22
N ARG A 71 -8.57 10.05 -6.07
CA ARG A 71 -7.32 10.73 -5.69
C ARG A 71 -6.17 10.46 -6.65
N LEU A 72 -6.02 9.22 -7.12
CA LEU A 72 -4.98 8.86 -8.08
C LEU A 72 -5.22 9.52 -9.44
N GLU A 73 -6.48 9.62 -9.87
CA GLU A 73 -6.88 10.25 -11.12
C GLU A 73 -6.66 11.77 -11.08
N VAL A 74 -7.06 12.45 -9.99
CA VAL A 74 -6.78 13.88 -9.76
C VAL A 74 -5.28 14.19 -9.85
N ARG A 75 -4.44 13.25 -9.44
CA ARG A 75 -2.97 13.36 -9.55
C ARG A 75 -2.42 12.95 -10.92
N GLY A 76 -3.26 12.53 -11.83
CA GLY A 76 -2.87 12.10 -13.17
C GLY A 76 -2.11 10.78 -13.22
N LEU A 77 -2.13 9.97 -12.13
CA LEU A 77 -1.40 8.69 -12.07
C LEU A 77 -2.16 7.55 -12.75
N ILE A 78 -3.46 7.70 -12.86
CA ILE A 78 -4.37 6.81 -13.59
C ILE A 78 -5.36 7.64 -14.40
N HIS A 79 -6.07 7.01 -15.32
CA HIS A 79 -7.31 7.53 -15.89
C HIS A 79 -8.37 6.43 -15.92
N ARG A 80 -9.64 6.83 -15.92
CA ARG A 80 -10.77 5.92 -15.94
C ARG A 80 -11.57 6.13 -17.22
N THR A 81 -11.94 5.02 -17.87
CA THR A 81 -12.84 5.02 -19.02
C THR A 81 -14.09 4.22 -18.70
N ARG A 82 -15.23 4.63 -19.20
CA ARG A 82 -16.45 3.84 -19.09
C ARG A 82 -16.43 2.72 -20.13
N SER A 83 -16.99 1.57 -19.77
CA SER A 83 -17.25 0.52 -20.74
C SER A 83 -18.34 0.96 -21.73
N ASP A 84 -18.15 0.64 -22.99
CA ASP A 84 -19.15 0.87 -24.02
C ASP A 84 -20.34 -0.10 -23.89
N ASP A 85 -20.10 -1.31 -23.38
CA ASP A 85 -21.12 -2.35 -23.21
C ASP A 85 -21.97 -2.14 -21.95
N ASP A 86 -21.38 -1.68 -20.84
CA ASP A 86 -22.08 -1.38 -19.59
C ASP A 86 -21.51 -0.11 -18.95
N ARG A 87 -22.27 0.98 -19.03
CA ARG A 87 -21.90 2.29 -18.49
C ARG A 87 -21.69 2.31 -16.96
N ARG A 88 -22.03 1.24 -16.24
CA ARG A 88 -21.76 1.08 -14.81
C ARG A 88 -20.36 0.58 -14.54
N VAL A 89 -19.70 0.04 -15.55
CA VAL A 89 -18.35 -0.51 -15.44
C VAL A 89 -17.32 0.57 -15.82
N PHE A 90 -16.34 0.76 -14.97
CA PHE A 90 -15.19 1.62 -15.21
C PHE A 90 -13.93 0.77 -15.35
N PHE A 91 -13.21 0.98 -16.43
CA PHE A 91 -11.85 0.49 -16.61
C PHE A 91 -10.87 1.54 -16.10
N VAL A 92 -9.85 1.09 -15.38
CA VAL A 92 -8.78 1.89 -14.82
C VAL A 92 -7.51 1.61 -15.58
N HIS A 93 -6.87 2.66 -16.05
CA HIS A 93 -5.65 2.59 -16.86
C HIS A 93 -4.51 3.28 -16.11
N LEU A 94 -3.33 2.67 -16.15
CA LEU A 94 -2.11 3.31 -15.67
C LEU A 94 -1.67 4.39 -16.68
N THR A 95 -1.20 5.52 -16.17
CA THR A 95 -0.61 6.58 -17.00
C THR A 95 0.92 6.50 -16.99
N PRO A 96 1.62 7.16 -17.94
CA PRO A 96 3.08 7.28 -17.87
C PRO A 96 3.58 7.91 -16.57
N ALA A 97 2.82 8.84 -15.98
CA ALA A 97 3.13 9.40 -14.67
C ALA A 97 3.00 8.36 -13.55
N GLY A 98 1.97 7.51 -13.62
CA GLY A 98 1.82 6.38 -12.70
C GLY A 98 2.95 5.36 -12.82
N GLU A 99 3.40 5.05 -14.04
CA GLU A 99 4.56 4.19 -14.28
C GLU A 99 5.85 4.79 -13.69
N ALA A 100 6.06 6.09 -13.83
CA ALA A 100 7.22 6.76 -13.26
C ALA A 100 7.24 6.65 -11.72
N ILE A 101 6.08 6.77 -11.05
CA ILE A 101 5.97 6.55 -9.59
C ILE A 101 6.31 5.11 -9.23
N LEU A 102 5.86 4.12 -9.99
CA LEU A 102 6.22 2.72 -9.75
C LEU A 102 7.72 2.49 -9.84
N GLN A 103 8.37 3.03 -10.86
CA GLN A 103 9.83 2.91 -11.03
C GLN A 103 10.59 3.58 -9.89
N GLN A 104 10.18 4.77 -9.46
CA GLN A 104 10.80 5.46 -8.33
C GLN A 104 10.61 4.69 -7.01
N ALA A 105 9.41 4.15 -6.76
CA ALA A 105 9.15 3.35 -5.58
C ALA A 105 9.99 2.07 -5.58
N GLN A 106 10.15 1.41 -6.73
CA GLN A 106 10.99 0.22 -6.86
C GLN A 106 12.46 0.53 -6.58
N ALA A 107 12.99 1.62 -7.15
CA ALA A 107 14.37 2.04 -6.91
C ALA A 107 14.65 2.29 -5.41
N MET A 108 13.70 2.91 -4.71
CA MET A 108 13.80 3.13 -3.27
C MET A 108 13.79 1.82 -2.45
N GLU A 109 13.04 0.81 -2.88
CA GLU A 109 13.02 -0.52 -2.25
C GLU A 109 14.33 -1.27 -2.50
N ASP A 110 14.87 -1.18 -3.71
CA ASP A 110 16.13 -1.82 -4.08
C ASP A 110 17.31 -1.22 -3.32
N GLU A 111 17.36 0.09 -3.13
CA GLU A 111 18.35 0.77 -2.30
C GLU A 111 18.32 0.28 -0.84
N GLN A 112 17.14 0.12 -0.25
CA GLN A 112 16.99 -0.41 1.11
C GLN A 112 17.38 -1.88 1.23
N SER A 113 17.15 -2.67 0.18
CA SER A 113 17.46 -4.10 0.16
C SER A 113 18.94 -4.36 -0.03
N SER A 114 19.66 -3.46 -0.70
CA SER A 114 21.09 -3.59 -1.03
C SER A 114 22.02 -3.16 0.10
N ASP A 115 21.51 -2.42 1.10
CA ASP A 115 22.30 -1.91 2.23
C ASP A 115 22.66 -3.02 3.23
N GLY A 116 22.81 -4.23 2.99
CA GLY A 116 23.30 -5.33 3.84
C GLY A 116 23.23 -5.17 5.39
N SER A 117 23.00 -3.92 5.87
CA SER A 117 22.98 -3.54 7.28
C SER A 117 21.91 -4.28 8.10
N HIS A 118 20.88 -4.80 7.42
CA HIS A 118 19.78 -5.53 8.04
C HIS A 118 19.72 -7.01 7.69
N ALA A 119 20.77 -7.60 7.11
CA ALA A 119 20.76 -8.99 6.66
C ALA A 119 20.42 -9.96 7.81
N VAL A 120 21.06 -9.81 8.97
CA VAL A 120 20.80 -10.64 10.15
C VAL A 120 19.36 -10.46 10.65
N LEU A 121 18.91 -9.21 10.79
CA LEU A 121 17.53 -8.92 11.21
C LEU A 121 16.52 -9.53 10.23
N ARG A 122 16.80 -9.48 8.94
CA ARG A 122 15.96 -10.06 7.91
C ARG A 122 15.83 -11.57 8.06
N GLU A 123 16.92 -12.27 8.29
CA GLU A 123 16.92 -13.73 8.52
C GLU A 123 16.13 -14.11 9.78
N GLU A 124 16.36 -13.39 10.87
CA GLU A 124 15.64 -13.59 12.15
C GLU A 124 14.13 -13.34 11.99
N LEU A 125 13.73 -12.29 11.28
CA LEU A 125 12.32 -12.00 10.99
C LEU A 125 11.68 -13.09 10.12
N ILE A 126 12.38 -13.60 9.11
CA ILE A 126 11.90 -14.71 8.27
C ILE A 126 11.70 -15.96 9.08
N ALA A 127 12.65 -16.32 9.96
CA ALA A 127 12.54 -17.46 10.85
C ALA A 127 11.33 -17.30 11.78
N HIS A 128 11.19 -16.15 12.42
CA HIS A 128 10.08 -15.85 13.32
C HIS A 128 8.71 -15.91 12.61
N ILE A 129 8.58 -15.38 11.40
CA ILE A 129 7.35 -15.46 10.60
C ILE A 129 7.00 -16.93 10.29
N ARG A 130 7.99 -17.78 10.01
CA ARG A 130 7.77 -19.22 9.77
C ARG A 130 7.30 -19.93 11.03
N ASP A 131 7.89 -19.61 12.19
CA ASP A 131 7.51 -20.18 13.49
C ASP A 131 6.09 -19.81 13.90
N LEU A 132 5.64 -18.61 13.53
CA LEU A 132 4.25 -18.16 13.72
C LEU A 132 3.25 -18.78 12.72
N GLY A 133 3.66 -19.74 11.90
CA GLY A 133 2.80 -20.40 10.92
C GLY A 133 2.82 -19.75 9.53
N GLY A 134 3.75 -18.83 9.28
CA GLY A 134 3.89 -18.15 8.00
C GLY A 134 2.74 -17.19 7.67
N PHE A 135 2.60 -16.84 6.40
CA PHE A 135 1.48 -16.01 5.97
C PHE A 135 0.15 -16.77 6.14
N PRO A 136 -0.83 -16.21 6.85
CA PRO A 136 -2.15 -16.82 6.95
C PRO A 136 -2.68 -17.10 5.55
N LYS A 137 -3.30 -18.30 5.36
CA LYS A 137 -3.98 -18.63 4.11
C LYS A 137 -4.95 -17.49 3.76
N ALA A 138 -5.17 -17.26 2.48
CA ALA A 138 -5.88 -16.13 1.91
C ALA A 138 -7.20 -15.68 2.59
N ALA A 139 -7.81 -16.53 3.42
CA ALA A 139 -9.04 -16.25 4.17
C ALA A 139 -8.85 -15.41 5.44
N ASP A 140 -7.62 -15.29 5.98
CA ASP A 140 -7.38 -14.78 7.34
C ASP A 140 -6.61 -13.43 7.40
N ARG A 141 -6.35 -12.80 6.25
CA ARG A 141 -5.57 -11.54 6.18
C ARG A 141 -6.44 -10.31 6.49
N ARG A 142 -6.91 -10.19 7.72
CA ARG A 142 -7.59 -8.97 8.21
C ARG A 142 -6.69 -7.79 8.63
N PRO A 143 -5.36 -7.91 8.92
CA PRO A 143 -4.57 -6.78 9.42
C PRO A 143 -4.36 -5.65 8.40
N GLU A 144 -4.23 -5.96 7.10
CA GLU A 144 -3.98 -4.93 6.07
C GLU A 144 -5.20 -4.02 5.81
N LEU A 145 -6.41 -4.52 6.07
CA LEU A 145 -7.64 -3.74 5.95
C LEU A 145 -7.76 -2.62 7.01
N ARG A 146 -7.18 -2.82 8.20
CA ARG A 146 -7.18 -1.80 9.26
C ARG A 146 -6.25 -0.63 8.94
N MET A 147 -5.12 -0.88 8.27
CA MET A 147 -4.18 0.18 7.90
C MET A 147 -4.77 1.11 6.82
N VAL A 148 -5.47 0.57 5.82
CA VAL A 148 -6.10 1.37 4.76
C VAL A 148 -7.24 2.24 5.32
N GLN A 149 -8.00 1.74 6.30
CA GLN A 149 -9.08 2.50 6.94
C GLN A 149 -8.56 3.61 7.86
N ALA A 150 -7.48 3.38 8.59
CA ALA A 150 -6.87 4.39 9.46
C ALA A 150 -6.25 5.56 8.66
N GLU A 151 -5.69 5.29 7.48
CA GLU A 151 -5.17 6.32 6.60
C GLU A 151 -6.28 7.19 6.00
N ASP A 152 -7.47 6.63 5.74
CA ASP A 152 -8.62 7.38 5.25
C ASP A 152 -9.24 8.28 6.33
N GLU A 153 -9.23 7.89 7.61
CA GLU A 153 -9.72 8.71 8.71
C GLU A 153 -8.79 9.91 8.99
N LEU A 154 -7.46 9.70 8.91
CA LEU A 154 -6.49 10.78 9.10
C LEU A 154 -6.48 11.79 7.95
N ALA A 155 -6.67 11.35 6.70
CA ALA A 155 -6.74 12.24 5.55
C ALA A 155 -8.05 13.05 5.47
N GLY A 156 -9.12 12.59 6.14
CA GLY A 156 -10.39 13.30 6.22
C GLY A 156 -10.42 14.44 7.26
N GLN A 157 -9.53 14.43 8.24
CA GLN A 157 -9.50 15.44 9.31
C GLN A 157 -8.77 16.73 8.91
N ASP A 158 -7.82 16.66 7.96
CA ASP A 158 -7.07 17.83 7.49
C ASP A 158 -7.85 18.73 6.51
N LEU A 159 -9.02 18.32 6.01
CA LEU A 159 -9.81 19.07 5.04
C LEU A 159 -10.96 19.90 5.67
N THR A 160 -11.15 19.83 6.99
CA THR A 160 -12.24 20.55 7.67
C THR A 160 -11.78 21.68 8.59
N ALA A 161 -10.46 21.99 8.65
CA ALA A 161 -9.91 23.10 9.42
C ALA A 161 -9.28 24.14 8.47
N GLY A 162 -10.14 24.85 7.72
CA GLY A 162 -9.77 25.99 6.88
C GLY A 162 -10.98 26.85 6.59
#